data_6ca02edcba4046fa33bf9715a6da6229
#
_entry.id   6ca02edcba4046fa33bf9715a6da6229
#
_cell.length_a   1.000
_cell.length_b   1.000
_cell.length_c   1.000
_cell.angle_alpha   90.00
_cell.angle_beta   90.00
_cell.angle_gamma   90.00
#
_symmetry.space_group_name_H-M   'P 1'
#
loop_
_entity.id
_entity.type
_entity.pdbx_description
1 polymer ?
#
loop_
_entity_poly.entity_id
_entity_poly.type
_entity_poly.pdbx_seq_one_letter_code
_entity_poly.pdbx_strand_id
1 'polypeptide(L)'
;MPLWMEILTSGDSRFSRRAVLGGALAMAAVPAYASKPRSHLRILKGIRYGTAERFCAPRAVSFDAKAIGRLQSFGPACPQPGGRYFPSSEDCLYLNLWAPKAKAPQPRPVMVYFHGGAYSTGSVTDPLNDGAALAEYGDVVVVTVNHRLNAFGYLYMPEQFPDSGNAGQLDLILALQWVHAHIAEFGGDPNNVTVFGQSGGGAKIATLMAMPAAKGLFHKAITMSGQQVTASGPLNAERRTQALLLQLKGADPATVPSAALVAALSAQDPILGGGVYMGPVLDMRNLHRHPFWPDAAPQSRDIPMIMGNTVMETRAFYAPDSKQLSGLDFTNLAKRIAPEMRIDAHPDWVVQAFRSKFPDAAPLELFHRIVTAARSWRGQVIQAEERAKSGAPAFVYQLDFEQAKHTDDIGLSFGTLPNPTAAQHAMSLYMMDRFIRFARTGNPGWAPYSLEQRETMIFDHESRVVNNPRSWERELFARIPYIQPGT
;
A
#
# COMPACT_ATOMS: atom_id res chain seq x y z
N MET A 1 -20.33 3.06 1.85
CA MET A 1 -18.93 2.65 1.93
C MET A 1 -18.42 2.45 0.51
N PRO A 2 -17.24 2.95 0.12
CA PRO A 2 -16.59 2.40 -1.04
C PRO A 2 -16.39 0.91 -0.77
N LEU A 3 -16.78 0.06 -1.68
CA LEU A 3 -16.83 -1.41 -1.55
C LEU A 3 -15.54 -2.06 -1.05
N TRP A 4 -14.38 -1.47 -1.34
CA TRP A 4 -13.11 -1.99 -0.85
C TRP A 4 -12.93 -1.91 0.68
N MET A 5 -13.66 -1.02 1.36
CA MET A 5 -13.71 -0.99 2.82
C MET A 5 -14.57 -2.13 3.39
N GLU A 6 -15.64 -2.55 2.69
CA GLU A 6 -16.48 -3.66 3.14
C GLU A 6 -15.79 -5.03 3.03
N ILE A 7 -14.98 -5.24 2.00
CA ILE A 7 -14.19 -6.48 1.88
C ILE A 7 -13.13 -6.61 2.99
N LEU A 8 -12.64 -5.48 3.49
CA LEU A 8 -11.70 -5.47 4.62
C LEU A 8 -12.40 -5.50 5.98
N THR A 9 -13.73 -5.24 6.03
CA THR A 9 -14.47 -5.12 7.29
C THR A 9 -15.59 -6.14 7.47
N SER A 10 -16.01 -6.88 6.44
CA SER A 10 -17.14 -7.83 6.54
C SER A 10 -16.71 -9.19 7.10
N GLY A 11 -16.48 -9.22 8.40
CA GLY A 11 -16.67 -10.43 9.19
C GLY A 11 -18.16 -10.57 9.53
N ASP A 12 -19.02 -10.89 8.55
CA ASP A 12 -20.45 -11.02 8.80
C ASP A 12 -20.75 -12.33 9.55
N SER A 13 -20.78 -12.25 10.88
CA SER A 13 -21.20 -13.31 11.80
C SER A 13 -22.75 -13.36 11.90
N ARG A 14 -23.44 -13.59 10.77
CA ARG A 14 -24.86 -13.97 10.78
C ARG A 14 -25.04 -15.43 10.39
N PHE A 15 -24.49 -16.34 11.18
CA PHE A 15 -25.00 -17.70 11.22
C PHE A 15 -26.12 -17.80 12.23
N SER A 16 -27.33 -18.02 11.74
CA SER A 16 -28.50 -18.36 12.54
C SER A 16 -28.21 -19.63 13.35
N ARG A 17 -28.53 -19.60 14.66
CA ARG A 17 -28.33 -20.70 15.64
C ARG A 17 -29.06 -22.01 15.33
N ARG A 18 -29.56 -22.24 14.12
CA ARG A 18 -30.35 -23.43 13.74
C ARG A 18 -29.71 -24.34 12.68
N ALA A 19 -28.48 -24.09 12.25
CA ALA A 19 -27.78 -24.91 11.27
C ALA A 19 -26.52 -25.63 11.83
N VAL A 20 -26.44 -25.86 13.13
CA VAL A 20 -25.34 -26.59 13.77
C VAL A 20 -25.83 -27.93 14.30
N LEU A 21 -26.27 -28.80 13.40
CA LEU A 21 -26.40 -30.24 13.67
C LEU A 21 -26.35 -30.98 12.32
N GLY A 22 -25.18 -31.45 11.95
CA GLY A 22 -25.02 -32.38 10.82
C GLY A 22 -23.95 -31.99 9.80
N GLY A 23 -22.68 -32.08 10.17
CA GLY A 23 -21.58 -31.94 9.24
C GLY A 23 -20.26 -31.70 9.95
N ALA A 24 -19.73 -32.73 10.62
CA ALA A 24 -18.32 -32.76 11.00
C ALA A 24 -17.49 -32.88 9.72
N LEU A 25 -17.34 -31.78 8.99
CA LEU A 25 -16.27 -31.63 8.01
C LEU A 25 -15.00 -31.44 8.81
N ALA A 26 -14.13 -32.47 8.76
CA ALA A 26 -12.79 -32.42 9.26
C ALA A 26 -12.13 -31.13 8.71
N MET A 27 -11.92 -30.14 9.56
CA MET A 27 -10.91 -29.11 9.32
C MET A 27 -9.60 -29.87 9.24
N ALA A 28 -9.17 -30.22 8.04
CA ALA A 28 -7.79 -30.60 7.81
C ALA A 28 -6.96 -29.42 8.35
N ALA A 29 -6.28 -29.65 9.46
CA ALA A 29 -5.30 -28.72 9.99
C ALA A 29 -4.34 -28.45 8.83
N VAL A 30 -4.37 -27.24 8.27
CA VAL A 30 -3.32 -26.77 7.37
C VAL A 30 -2.03 -26.93 8.20
N PRO A 31 -1.08 -27.79 7.77
CA PRO A 31 0.14 -27.94 8.52
C PRO A 31 0.77 -26.56 8.57
N ALA A 32 0.89 -26.00 9.77
CA ALA A 32 1.70 -24.82 10.00
C ALA A 32 3.05 -25.14 9.37
N TYR A 33 3.42 -24.40 8.33
CA TYR A 33 4.73 -24.52 7.71
C TYR A 33 5.71 -24.08 8.79
N ALA A 34 6.13 -25.01 9.61
CA ALA A 34 7.20 -24.84 10.58
C ALA A 34 8.47 -24.67 9.72
N SER A 35 8.74 -23.46 9.32
CA SER A 35 9.99 -23.10 8.66
C SER A 35 11.12 -23.58 9.58
N LYS A 36 12.05 -24.38 9.03
CA LYS A 36 13.28 -24.74 9.74
C LYS A 36 13.87 -23.48 10.38
N PRO A 37 14.39 -23.54 11.61
CA PRO A 37 14.95 -22.36 12.26
C PRO A 37 15.97 -21.72 11.34
N ARG A 38 15.72 -20.50 10.88
CA ARG A 38 16.65 -19.72 10.02
C ARG A 38 17.78 -19.18 10.89
N SER A 39 18.60 -20.11 11.41
CA SER A 39 19.66 -19.83 12.39
C SER A 39 20.72 -18.83 11.87
N HIS A 40 20.82 -18.68 10.57
CA HIS A 40 21.73 -17.74 9.89
C HIS A 40 21.18 -16.30 9.80
N LEU A 41 19.90 -16.07 10.09
CA LEU A 41 19.31 -14.74 10.20
C LEU A 41 19.21 -14.26 11.65
N ARG A 42 19.47 -12.99 11.88
CA ARG A 42 19.04 -12.25 13.07
C ARG A 42 17.65 -11.73 12.78
N ILE A 43 16.65 -12.21 13.52
CA ILE A 43 15.25 -11.82 13.40
C ILE A 43 14.85 -11.15 14.69
N LEU A 44 14.37 -9.91 14.61
CA LEU A 44 13.84 -9.13 15.72
C LEU A 44 12.45 -8.63 15.36
N LYS A 45 11.47 -8.94 16.20
CA LYS A 45 10.07 -8.53 16.01
C LYS A 45 9.63 -7.65 17.17
N GLY A 46 8.94 -6.54 16.88
CA GLY A 46 8.44 -5.63 17.91
C GLY A 46 9.50 -4.68 18.47
N ILE A 47 10.41 -4.19 17.66
CA ILE A 47 11.31 -3.09 18.03
C ILE A 47 10.48 -1.81 18.10
N ARG A 48 10.37 -1.20 19.27
CA ARG A 48 9.68 0.08 19.44
C ARG A 48 10.57 1.21 18.93
N TYR A 49 10.13 1.92 17.87
CA TYR A 49 10.89 3.04 17.31
C TYR A 49 10.39 4.40 17.80
N GLY A 50 9.20 4.46 18.37
CA GLY A 50 8.59 5.69 18.81
C GLY A 50 7.43 5.51 19.78
N THR A 51 6.94 6.64 20.25
CA THR A 51 5.70 6.78 21.01
C THR A 51 4.95 8.01 20.50
N ALA A 52 3.65 8.04 20.60
CA ALA A 52 2.85 9.20 20.23
C ALA A 52 1.62 9.32 21.12
N GLU A 53 1.28 10.55 21.48
CA GLU A 53 -0.04 10.90 21.95
C GLU A 53 -1.00 10.93 20.75
N ARG A 54 -2.29 10.70 21.01
CA ARG A 54 -3.31 10.70 19.95
C ARG A 54 -3.27 12.02 19.19
N PHE A 55 -3.28 11.94 17.85
CA PHE A 55 -3.23 13.04 16.88
C PHE A 55 -1.94 13.89 16.87
N CYS A 56 -1.03 13.68 17.81
CA CYS A 56 0.24 14.41 17.86
C CYS A 56 1.33 13.76 17.01
N ALA A 57 2.35 14.54 16.66
CA ALA A 57 3.57 14.03 16.05
C ALA A 57 4.23 12.97 16.95
N PRO A 58 4.83 11.91 16.39
CA PRO A 58 5.52 10.89 17.18
C PRO A 58 6.83 11.43 17.77
N ARG A 59 7.30 10.77 18.82
CA ARG A 59 8.58 11.04 19.46
C ARG A 59 9.44 9.79 19.47
N ALA A 60 10.73 9.94 19.20
CA ALA A 60 11.69 8.86 19.29
C ALA A 60 11.78 8.32 20.72
N VAL A 61 12.00 7.00 20.84
CA VAL A 61 12.37 6.39 22.11
C VAL A 61 13.85 6.00 22.07
N SER A 62 14.46 5.90 23.24
CA SER A 62 15.85 5.43 23.35
C SER A 62 15.94 3.98 22.86
N PHE A 63 17.00 3.70 22.12
CA PHE A 63 17.25 2.37 21.56
C PHE A 63 18.65 1.91 21.94
N ASP A 64 18.75 0.68 22.45
CA ASP A 64 20.03 0.01 22.73
C ASP A 64 19.99 -1.40 22.12
N ALA A 65 20.75 -1.62 21.07
CA ALA A 65 20.84 -2.90 20.38
C ALA A 65 21.35 -4.05 21.29
N LYS A 66 22.09 -3.73 22.36
CA LYS A 66 22.58 -4.73 23.33
C LYS A 66 21.49 -5.14 24.33
N ALA A 67 20.58 -4.23 24.62
CA ALA A 67 19.49 -4.46 25.60
C ALA A 67 18.27 -5.18 24.99
N ILE A 68 18.10 -5.21 23.65
CA ILE A 68 16.89 -5.74 23.00
C ILE A 68 16.67 -7.23 23.25
N GLY A 69 17.70 -7.98 23.62
CA GLY A 69 17.60 -9.42 23.83
C GLY A 69 17.11 -10.16 22.57
N ARG A 70 16.14 -11.07 22.74
CA ARG A 70 15.50 -11.82 21.64
C ARG A 70 14.04 -11.38 21.52
N LEU A 71 13.80 -10.26 20.84
CA LEU A 71 12.44 -9.82 20.50
C LEU A 71 11.86 -10.80 19.46
N GLN A 72 10.85 -11.60 19.86
CA GLN A 72 10.27 -12.65 19.03
C GLN A 72 8.80 -12.40 18.68
N SER A 73 8.17 -11.41 19.30
CA SER A 73 6.75 -11.10 19.12
C SER A 73 6.58 -9.78 18.40
N PHE A 74 5.65 -9.74 17.45
CA PHE A 74 5.26 -8.49 16.82
C PHE A 74 4.68 -7.51 17.84
N GLY A 75 4.92 -6.21 17.64
CA GLY A 75 4.17 -5.16 18.32
C GLY A 75 2.72 -5.11 17.85
N PRO A 76 1.81 -4.48 18.63
CA PRO A 76 0.40 -4.38 18.29
C PRO A 76 0.18 -3.59 16.98
N ALA A 77 -0.93 -3.90 16.30
CA ALA A 77 -1.42 -3.11 15.17
C ALA A 77 -2.11 -1.83 15.65
N CYS A 78 -2.20 -0.82 14.80
CA CYS A 78 -3.04 0.36 15.04
C CYS A 78 -4.52 -0.07 15.15
N PRO A 79 -5.34 0.52 16.06
CA PRO A 79 -6.76 0.24 16.12
C PRO A 79 -7.45 0.54 14.79
N GLN A 80 -8.24 -0.42 14.29
CA GLN A 80 -8.84 -0.40 12.97
C GLN A 80 -10.09 -1.27 12.87
N PRO A 81 -10.98 -1.04 11.87
CA PRO A 81 -12.14 -1.90 11.67
C PRO A 81 -11.77 -3.33 11.27
N GLY A 82 -12.71 -4.28 11.50
CA GLY A 82 -12.65 -5.64 10.95
C GLY A 82 -11.94 -6.71 11.79
N GLY A 83 -11.24 -6.35 12.86
CA GLY A 83 -10.69 -7.31 13.84
C GLY A 83 -9.67 -8.33 13.32
N ARG A 84 -9.13 -8.14 12.11
CA ARG A 84 -8.17 -9.07 11.47
C ARG A 84 -6.83 -9.12 12.18
N TYR A 85 -6.36 -7.98 12.69
CA TYR A 85 -5.02 -7.84 13.27
C TYR A 85 -5.11 -7.62 14.78
N PHE A 86 -4.68 -8.61 15.54
CA PHE A 86 -4.66 -8.59 17.00
C PHE A 86 -3.27 -8.98 17.52
N PRO A 87 -2.84 -8.44 18.68
CA PRO A 87 -3.50 -7.38 19.46
C PRO A 87 -3.43 -6.03 18.74
N SER A 88 -4.35 -5.11 19.05
CA SER A 88 -4.34 -3.73 18.58
C SER A 88 -4.20 -2.74 19.73
N SER A 89 -3.48 -1.65 19.50
CA SER A 89 -3.23 -0.59 20.49
C SER A 89 -2.88 0.72 19.78
N GLU A 90 -3.17 1.86 20.40
CA GLU A 90 -2.64 3.15 19.95
C GLU A 90 -1.11 3.24 20.10
N ASP A 91 -0.54 2.49 21.05
CA ASP A 91 0.89 2.23 21.14
C ASP A 91 1.28 1.18 20.09
N CYS A 92 1.37 1.58 18.83
CA CYS A 92 1.61 0.72 17.66
C CYS A 92 2.89 1.06 16.87
N LEU A 93 3.73 1.95 17.39
CA LEU A 93 4.93 2.41 16.68
C LEU A 93 6.08 1.42 16.83
N TYR A 94 5.93 0.28 16.14
CA TYR A 94 6.88 -0.84 16.17
C TYR A 94 7.33 -1.23 14.77
N LEU A 95 8.57 -1.68 14.67
CA LEU A 95 9.14 -2.26 13.46
C LEU A 95 9.71 -3.66 13.71
N ASN A 96 9.94 -4.39 12.63
CA ASN A 96 10.56 -5.72 12.66
C ASN A 96 11.74 -5.72 11.71
N LEU A 97 12.73 -6.59 11.99
CA LEU A 97 13.98 -6.63 11.26
C LEU A 97 14.42 -8.07 10.98
N TRP A 98 14.87 -8.31 9.76
CA TRP A 98 15.53 -9.53 9.32
C TRP A 98 16.89 -9.16 8.71
N ALA A 99 17.98 -9.66 9.28
CA ALA A 99 19.32 -9.37 8.83
C ALA A 99 20.18 -10.65 8.78
N PRO A 100 20.95 -10.90 7.72
CA PRO A 100 21.93 -11.98 7.70
C PRO A 100 23.00 -11.81 8.79
N LYS A 101 23.29 -12.87 9.56
CA LYS A 101 24.31 -12.84 10.64
C LYS A 101 25.73 -12.83 10.13
N ALA A 102 25.96 -13.39 8.93
CA ALA A 102 27.28 -13.44 8.35
C ALA A 102 27.84 -12.02 8.13
N LYS A 103 29.11 -11.81 8.43
CA LYS A 103 29.78 -10.58 8.06
C LYS A 103 29.80 -10.44 6.54
N ALA A 104 29.42 -9.28 6.03
CA ALA A 104 29.58 -8.91 4.63
C ALA A 104 30.81 -8.01 4.45
N PRO A 105 31.49 -8.06 3.27
CA PRO A 105 32.60 -7.16 2.97
C PRO A 105 32.23 -5.68 2.96
N GLN A 106 30.97 -5.41 2.62
CA GLN A 106 30.37 -4.07 2.60
C GLN A 106 29.02 -4.09 3.33
N PRO A 107 28.56 -2.97 3.87
CA PRO A 107 27.21 -2.87 4.43
C PRO A 107 26.14 -3.24 3.40
N ARG A 108 25.09 -3.92 3.85
CA ARG A 108 24.02 -4.44 3.00
C ARG A 108 22.99 -3.38 2.64
N PRO A 109 22.41 -3.42 1.43
CA PRO A 109 21.22 -2.63 1.14
C PRO A 109 20.11 -2.90 2.17
N VAL A 110 19.37 -1.85 2.51
CA VAL A 110 18.24 -1.92 3.42
C VAL A 110 16.94 -1.77 2.63
N MET A 111 16.00 -2.67 2.84
CA MET A 111 14.67 -2.62 2.23
C MET A 111 13.63 -2.42 3.34
N VAL A 112 12.93 -1.26 3.33
CA VAL A 112 11.95 -0.88 4.34
C VAL A 112 10.55 -0.96 3.75
N TYR A 113 9.71 -1.84 4.31
CA TYR A 113 8.35 -2.10 3.82
C TYR A 113 7.29 -1.34 4.61
N PHE A 114 6.39 -0.70 3.86
CA PHE A 114 5.16 -0.11 4.39
C PHE A 114 3.95 -0.90 3.87
N HIS A 115 3.14 -1.39 4.80
CA HIS A 115 2.00 -2.26 4.47
C HIS A 115 0.86 -1.51 3.77
N GLY A 116 0.04 -2.26 3.04
CA GLY A 116 -1.17 -1.80 2.36
C GLY A 116 -2.36 -1.58 3.30
N GLY A 117 -3.57 -1.66 2.70
CA GLY A 117 -4.83 -1.37 3.39
C GLY A 117 -5.19 0.11 3.35
N ALA A 118 -4.81 0.80 2.29
CA ALA A 118 -4.94 2.25 2.13
C ALA A 118 -4.27 3.01 3.29
N TYR A 119 -4.92 4.03 3.82
CA TYR A 119 -4.54 4.69 5.07
C TYR A 119 -5.42 4.23 6.24
N SER A 120 -6.26 3.21 6.02
CA SER A 120 -7.37 2.84 6.91
C SER A 120 -7.11 1.61 7.75
N THR A 121 -6.46 0.57 7.17
CA THR A 121 -6.26 -0.75 7.78
C THR A 121 -4.89 -1.31 7.46
N GLY A 122 -4.59 -2.50 7.99
CA GLY A 122 -3.36 -3.24 7.70
C GLY A 122 -2.43 -3.37 8.89
N SER A 123 -1.47 -4.27 8.77
CA SER A 123 -0.40 -4.47 9.75
C SER A 123 0.73 -5.30 9.14
N VAL A 124 1.93 -5.12 9.62
CA VAL A 124 3.09 -5.97 9.28
C VAL A 124 3.07 -7.34 9.96
N THR A 125 2.02 -7.63 10.74
CA THR A 125 1.78 -8.97 11.28
C THR A 125 1.18 -9.93 10.26
N ASP A 126 0.78 -9.44 9.06
CA ASP A 126 0.32 -10.29 7.98
C ASP A 126 1.45 -11.23 7.53
N PRO A 127 1.21 -12.55 7.44
CA PRO A 127 2.25 -13.54 7.08
C PRO A 127 2.92 -13.27 5.72
N LEU A 128 2.23 -12.62 4.79
CA LEU A 128 2.81 -12.24 3.50
C LEU A 128 3.96 -11.22 3.63
N ASN A 129 4.04 -10.50 4.76
CA ASN A 129 5.04 -9.47 5.01
C ASN A 129 6.26 -9.98 5.80
N ASP A 130 6.46 -11.32 5.92
CA ASP A 130 7.66 -11.88 6.57
C ASP A 130 8.90 -11.67 5.70
N GLY A 131 9.84 -10.87 6.18
CA GLY A 131 11.03 -10.46 5.43
C GLY A 131 12.13 -11.53 5.33
N ALA A 132 11.94 -12.71 5.92
CA ALA A 132 13.03 -13.67 6.05
C ALA A 132 13.50 -14.26 4.72
N ALA A 133 12.59 -14.64 3.81
CA ALA A 133 12.99 -15.19 2.51
C ALA A 133 13.71 -14.14 1.64
N LEU A 134 13.20 -12.90 1.64
CA LEU A 134 13.81 -11.80 0.91
C LEU A 134 15.19 -11.44 1.47
N ALA A 135 15.34 -11.40 2.80
CA ALA A 135 16.63 -11.12 3.45
C ALA A 135 17.67 -12.22 3.17
N GLU A 136 17.25 -13.48 3.21
CA GLU A 136 18.10 -14.64 2.95
C GLU A 136 18.53 -14.71 1.49
N TYR A 137 17.56 -14.66 0.56
CA TYR A 137 17.82 -14.78 -0.86
C TYR A 137 18.65 -13.61 -1.39
N GLY A 138 18.32 -12.40 -0.93
CA GLY A 138 18.95 -11.18 -1.42
C GLY A 138 20.21 -10.75 -0.68
N ASP A 139 20.62 -11.39 0.40
CA ASP A 139 21.66 -10.87 1.31
C ASP A 139 21.47 -9.37 1.58
N VAL A 140 20.24 -9.00 1.99
CA VAL A 140 19.81 -7.64 2.32
C VAL A 140 19.24 -7.57 3.73
N VAL A 141 19.18 -6.37 4.31
CA VAL A 141 18.45 -6.14 5.54
C VAL A 141 17.01 -5.74 5.19
N VAL A 142 16.03 -6.45 5.75
CA VAL A 142 14.61 -6.14 5.55
C VAL A 142 14.03 -5.59 6.85
N VAL A 143 13.29 -4.48 6.74
CA VAL A 143 12.56 -3.85 7.85
C VAL A 143 11.09 -3.74 7.46
N THR A 144 10.16 -4.05 8.37
CA THR A 144 8.72 -3.80 8.17
C THR A 144 8.17 -2.94 9.29
N VAL A 145 7.26 -2.00 8.99
CA VAL A 145 6.89 -0.91 9.89
C VAL A 145 5.39 -0.85 10.12
N ASN A 146 4.95 -0.93 11.39
CA ASN A 146 3.61 -0.52 11.83
C ASN A 146 3.59 0.98 12.13
N HIS A 147 2.45 1.63 11.89
CA HIS A 147 2.24 3.07 12.06
C HIS A 147 0.76 3.36 12.30
N ARG A 148 0.43 4.56 12.72
CA ARG A 148 -0.97 4.97 12.91
C ARG A 148 -1.72 5.07 11.58
N LEU A 149 -3.00 4.71 11.63
CA LEU A 149 -3.92 4.61 10.51
C LEU A 149 -5.21 5.40 10.77
N ASN A 150 -6.05 5.53 9.77
CA ASN A 150 -7.40 6.07 9.83
C ASN A 150 -7.48 7.38 10.66
N ALA A 151 -8.43 7.53 11.56
CA ALA A 151 -8.53 8.73 12.40
C ALA A 151 -7.30 8.95 13.30
N PHE A 152 -6.64 7.88 13.77
CA PHE A 152 -5.45 8.00 14.63
C PHE A 152 -4.25 8.61 13.90
N GLY A 153 -4.16 8.43 12.58
CA GLY A 153 -3.05 8.91 11.77
C GLY A 153 -3.37 10.11 10.86
N TYR A 154 -4.68 10.39 10.60
CA TYR A 154 -5.06 11.31 9.53
C TYR A 154 -6.33 12.15 9.81
N LEU A 155 -6.86 12.17 11.02
CA LEU A 155 -7.97 13.05 11.40
C LEU A 155 -7.48 14.51 11.46
N TYR A 156 -7.98 15.37 10.58
CA TYR A 156 -7.48 16.73 10.43
C TYR A 156 -8.15 17.71 11.39
N MET A 157 -7.42 18.11 12.44
CA MET A 157 -7.84 19.05 13.48
C MET A 157 -6.71 20.06 13.77
N PRO A 158 -6.32 20.92 12.82
CA PRO A 158 -5.08 21.71 12.89
C PRO A 158 -5.02 22.72 14.04
N GLU A 159 -6.15 23.25 14.48
CA GLU A 159 -6.20 24.22 15.59
C GLU A 159 -5.79 23.61 16.93
N GLN A 160 -6.16 22.36 17.19
CA GLN A 160 -5.85 21.66 18.44
C GLN A 160 -4.61 20.78 18.30
N PHE A 161 -4.44 20.15 17.14
CA PHE A 161 -3.38 19.19 16.83
C PHE A 161 -2.77 19.49 15.46
N PRO A 162 -1.76 20.39 15.40
CA PRO A 162 -1.22 20.91 14.13
C PRO A 162 -0.70 19.85 13.16
N ASP A 163 -0.32 18.66 13.65
CA ASP A 163 0.26 17.58 12.85
C ASP A 163 -0.75 16.46 12.53
N SER A 164 -2.00 16.57 13.00
CA SER A 164 -2.99 15.49 13.02
C SER A 164 -3.34 14.91 11.64
N GLY A 165 -3.43 15.77 10.62
CA GLY A 165 -3.73 15.34 9.23
C GLY A 165 -2.63 14.49 8.57
N ASN A 166 -1.44 14.46 9.16
CA ASN A 166 -0.27 13.76 8.63
C ASN A 166 0.48 12.94 9.69
N ALA A 167 -0.11 12.73 10.87
CA ALA A 167 0.55 12.02 11.98
C ALA A 167 1.04 10.62 11.59
N GLY A 168 0.26 9.86 10.80
CA GLY A 168 0.67 8.55 10.31
C GLY A 168 1.84 8.60 9.33
N GLN A 169 1.99 9.69 8.55
CA GLN A 169 3.16 9.91 7.70
C GLN A 169 4.40 10.27 8.53
N LEU A 170 4.22 11.06 9.59
CA LEU A 170 5.28 11.40 10.51
C LEU A 170 5.81 10.17 11.27
N ASP A 171 4.95 9.18 11.55
CA ASP A 171 5.37 7.90 12.12
C ASP A 171 6.33 7.16 11.17
N LEU A 172 6.05 7.15 9.87
CA LEU A 172 6.92 6.53 8.87
C LEU A 172 8.25 7.28 8.75
N ILE A 173 8.23 8.61 8.83
CA ILE A 173 9.45 9.44 8.86
C ILE A 173 10.28 9.08 10.08
N LEU A 174 9.66 8.97 11.27
CA LEU A 174 10.37 8.57 12.48
C LEU A 174 10.96 7.16 12.37
N ALA A 175 10.25 6.21 11.76
CA ALA A 175 10.78 4.87 11.51
C ALA A 175 12.00 4.90 10.57
N LEU A 176 11.96 5.74 9.53
CA LEU A 176 13.12 5.92 8.63
C LEU A 176 14.30 6.61 9.35
N GLN A 177 14.04 7.56 10.25
CA GLN A 177 15.06 8.15 11.11
C GLN A 177 15.69 7.09 12.02
N TRP A 178 14.89 6.17 12.58
CA TRP A 178 15.38 5.04 13.35
C TRP A 178 16.29 4.15 12.49
N VAL A 179 15.88 3.82 11.26
CA VAL A 179 16.69 3.06 10.30
C VAL A 179 18.01 3.79 10.04
N HIS A 180 17.97 5.07 9.75
CA HIS A 180 19.20 5.86 9.51
C HIS A 180 20.17 5.82 10.70
N ALA A 181 19.64 5.91 11.93
CA ALA A 181 20.47 5.97 13.13
C ALA A 181 21.04 4.59 13.55
N HIS A 182 20.32 3.49 13.32
CA HIS A 182 20.62 2.21 13.97
C HIS A 182 20.88 1.04 13.04
N ILE A 183 20.55 1.13 11.75
CA ILE A 183 20.59 -0.06 10.88
C ILE A 183 22.00 -0.60 10.64
N ALA A 184 23.02 0.22 10.81
CA ALA A 184 24.43 -0.20 10.71
C ALA A 184 24.80 -1.25 11.78
N GLU A 185 24.17 -1.23 12.97
CA GLU A 185 24.36 -2.21 14.03
C GLU A 185 23.89 -3.63 13.63
N PHE A 186 23.09 -3.69 12.56
CA PHE A 186 22.56 -4.93 11.97
C PHE A 186 23.19 -5.26 10.62
N GLY A 187 24.27 -4.54 10.24
CA GLY A 187 25.00 -4.74 8.99
C GLY A 187 24.34 -4.12 7.76
N GLY A 188 23.35 -3.25 7.95
CA GLY A 188 22.71 -2.47 6.88
C GLY A 188 23.44 -1.16 6.60
N ASP A 189 23.30 -0.66 5.36
CA ASP A 189 23.83 0.64 4.94
C ASP A 189 22.76 1.73 5.08
N PRO A 190 22.88 2.68 6.02
CA PRO A 190 21.94 3.79 6.16
C PRO A 190 21.89 4.72 4.94
N ASN A 191 22.91 4.68 4.07
CA ASN A 191 22.98 5.46 2.84
C ASN A 191 22.48 4.66 1.61
N ASN A 192 21.97 3.46 1.81
CA ASN A 192 21.41 2.62 0.74
C ASN A 192 20.07 2.01 1.15
N VAL A 193 19.11 2.88 1.43
CA VAL A 193 17.75 2.53 1.87
C VAL A 193 16.78 2.57 0.70
N THR A 194 16.12 1.46 0.44
CA THR A 194 15.00 1.35 -0.52
C THR A 194 13.70 1.20 0.26
N VAL A 195 12.78 2.13 0.11
CA VAL A 195 11.42 1.98 0.62
C VAL A 195 10.57 1.23 -0.39
N PHE A 196 9.77 0.26 0.06
CA PHE A 196 8.86 -0.46 -0.83
C PHE A 196 7.52 -0.70 -0.13
N GLY A 197 6.44 -0.76 -0.93
CA GLY A 197 5.11 -0.89 -0.34
C GLY A 197 4.05 -1.19 -1.39
N GLN A 198 3.04 -1.95 -0.96
CA GLN A 198 1.93 -2.34 -1.81
C GLN A 198 0.67 -1.53 -1.47
N SER A 199 -0.14 -1.20 -2.48
CA SER A 199 -1.42 -0.49 -2.30
C SER A 199 -1.23 0.82 -1.51
N GLY A 200 -1.91 0.97 -0.37
CA GLY A 200 -1.71 2.10 0.53
C GLY A 200 -0.26 2.29 0.99
N GLY A 201 0.56 1.23 1.04
CA GLY A 201 1.99 1.33 1.32
C GLY A 201 2.74 2.10 0.23
N GLY A 202 2.45 1.81 -1.04
CA GLY A 202 2.98 2.57 -2.17
C GLY A 202 2.47 4.03 -2.19
N ALA A 203 1.21 4.27 -1.83
CA ALA A 203 0.66 5.62 -1.71
C ALA A 203 1.37 6.44 -0.61
N LYS A 204 1.69 5.82 0.52
CA LYS A 204 2.47 6.44 1.61
C LYS A 204 3.86 6.83 1.13
N ILE A 205 4.54 5.96 0.37
CA ILE A 205 5.84 6.25 -0.25
C ILE A 205 5.74 7.44 -1.20
N ALA A 206 4.74 7.45 -2.10
CA ALA A 206 4.52 8.56 -3.01
C ALA A 206 4.33 9.89 -2.27
N THR A 207 3.65 9.88 -1.12
CA THR A 207 3.49 11.05 -0.25
C THR A 207 4.82 11.47 0.38
N LEU A 208 5.60 10.52 0.93
CA LEU A 208 6.91 10.80 1.53
C LEU A 208 7.88 11.47 0.54
N MET A 209 7.78 11.16 -0.75
CA MET A 209 8.61 11.80 -1.79
C MET A 209 8.37 13.32 -1.89
N ALA A 210 7.23 13.82 -1.40
CA ALA A 210 6.90 15.25 -1.37
C ALA A 210 7.04 15.89 0.02
N MET A 211 7.29 15.13 1.08
CA MET A 211 7.42 15.63 2.44
C MET A 211 8.85 16.08 2.76
N PRO A 212 9.12 17.36 3.10
CA PRO A 212 10.48 17.85 3.35
C PRO A 212 11.23 17.08 4.43
N ALA A 213 10.52 16.66 5.50
CA ALA A 213 11.11 15.91 6.61
C ALA A 213 11.56 14.47 6.24
N ALA A 214 11.13 13.95 5.08
CA ALA A 214 11.57 12.65 4.57
C ALA A 214 12.82 12.73 3.67
N LYS A 215 13.27 13.95 3.31
CA LYS A 215 14.42 14.14 2.42
C LYS A 215 15.70 13.52 2.99
N GLY A 216 16.34 12.66 2.20
CA GLY A 216 17.60 12.00 2.56
C GLY A 216 17.45 10.76 3.45
N LEU A 217 16.24 10.40 3.88
CA LEU A 217 16.01 9.21 4.71
C LEU A 217 15.87 7.91 3.88
N PHE A 218 15.66 8.01 2.58
CA PHE A 218 15.66 6.88 1.65
C PHE A 218 16.21 7.31 0.29
N HIS A 219 16.70 6.34 -0.47
CA HIS A 219 17.52 6.56 -1.67
C HIS A 219 16.87 5.96 -2.92
N LYS A 220 15.90 5.06 -2.74
CA LYS A 220 15.16 4.38 -3.81
C LYS A 220 13.75 4.07 -3.34
N ALA A 221 12.81 3.94 -4.28
CA ALA A 221 11.41 3.67 -3.98
C ALA A 221 10.83 2.58 -4.92
N ILE A 222 10.00 1.69 -4.37
CA ILE A 222 9.21 0.71 -5.14
C ILE A 222 7.76 0.82 -4.69
N THR A 223 6.86 1.14 -5.61
CA THR A 223 5.42 1.15 -5.35
C THR A 223 4.72 0.05 -6.14
N MET A 224 4.06 -0.85 -5.42
CA MET A 224 3.31 -1.98 -5.97
C MET A 224 1.82 -1.63 -5.88
N SER A 225 1.16 -1.37 -6.99
CA SER A 225 -0.28 -1.01 -7.06
C SER A 225 -0.69 0.11 -6.11
N GLY A 226 0.20 1.06 -5.84
CA GLY A 226 -0.02 2.15 -4.90
C GLY A 226 0.40 3.49 -5.47
N GLN A 227 -0.54 4.42 -5.57
CA GLN A 227 -0.33 5.76 -6.10
C GLN A 227 -0.94 6.82 -5.19
N GLN A 228 -0.32 7.99 -5.16
CA GLN A 228 -0.83 9.21 -4.56
C GLN A 228 -0.45 10.38 -5.46
N VAL A 229 -1.38 10.81 -6.31
CA VAL A 229 -1.16 11.94 -7.22
C VAL A 229 -1.35 13.25 -6.48
N THR A 230 -2.47 13.39 -5.77
CA THR A 230 -2.82 14.55 -4.95
C THR A 230 -3.09 14.13 -3.51
N ALA A 231 -2.78 14.99 -2.55
CA ALA A 231 -3.21 14.86 -1.15
C ALA A 231 -4.57 15.52 -0.95
N SER A 232 -5.23 15.26 0.16
CA SER A 232 -6.49 15.93 0.51
C SER A 232 -6.27 17.43 0.69
N GLY A 233 -7.14 18.24 0.08
CA GLY A 233 -7.23 19.65 0.43
C GLY A 233 -7.75 19.83 1.86
N PRO A 234 -7.32 20.89 2.59
CA PRO A 234 -7.74 21.11 3.98
C PRO A 234 -9.25 21.20 4.15
N LEU A 235 -9.96 21.88 3.26
CA LEU A 235 -11.42 22.01 3.33
C LEU A 235 -12.15 20.66 3.23
N ASN A 236 -11.69 19.76 2.37
CA ASN A 236 -12.27 18.42 2.26
C ASN A 236 -11.90 17.55 3.47
N ALA A 237 -10.68 17.68 3.99
CA ALA A 237 -10.25 17.02 5.21
C ALA A 237 -11.08 17.46 6.43
N GLU A 238 -11.36 18.76 6.57
CA GLU A 238 -12.25 19.31 7.60
C GLU A 238 -13.68 18.75 7.49
N ARG A 239 -14.26 18.71 6.29
CA ARG A 239 -15.60 18.13 6.08
C ARG A 239 -15.67 16.68 6.52
N ARG A 240 -14.65 15.88 6.21
CA ARG A 240 -14.53 14.48 6.66
C ARG A 240 -14.37 14.38 8.17
N THR A 241 -13.57 15.25 8.76
CA THR A 241 -13.41 15.35 10.21
C THR A 241 -14.75 15.65 10.87
N GLN A 242 -15.48 16.65 10.39
CA GLN A 242 -16.81 16.99 10.91
C GLN A 242 -17.81 15.83 10.81
N ALA A 243 -17.82 15.12 9.67
CA ALA A 243 -18.67 13.95 9.49
C ALA A 243 -18.36 12.84 10.52
N LEU A 244 -17.08 12.61 10.83
CA LEU A 244 -16.68 11.67 11.88
C LEU A 244 -17.08 12.16 13.27
N LEU A 245 -16.82 13.44 13.60
CA LEU A 245 -17.11 14.02 14.91
C LEU A 245 -18.62 13.99 15.23
N LEU A 246 -19.50 14.14 14.23
CA LEU A 246 -20.93 13.98 14.41
C LEU A 246 -21.32 12.58 14.90
N GLN A 247 -20.58 11.52 14.52
CA GLN A 247 -20.81 10.17 15.04
C GLN A 247 -20.43 10.03 16.53
N LEU A 248 -19.52 10.87 17.02
CA LEU A 248 -19.12 10.90 18.43
C LEU A 248 -20.12 11.63 19.33
N LYS A 249 -21.16 12.27 18.77
CA LYS A 249 -22.27 12.91 19.51
C LYS A 249 -21.81 13.88 20.60
N GLY A 250 -20.78 14.68 20.31
CA GLY A 250 -20.22 15.68 21.21
C GLY A 250 -19.15 15.16 22.18
N ALA A 251 -18.81 13.88 22.12
CA ALA A 251 -17.68 13.37 22.89
C ALA A 251 -16.34 13.84 22.26
N ASP A 252 -15.37 14.15 23.10
CA ASP A 252 -14.05 14.62 22.67
C ASP A 252 -13.25 13.48 22.00
N PRO A 253 -12.86 13.62 20.72
CA PRO A 253 -12.11 12.60 20.00
C PRO A 253 -10.74 12.31 20.63
N ALA A 254 -10.17 13.23 21.39
CA ALA A 254 -8.89 13.04 22.06
C ALA A 254 -8.96 12.06 23.23
N THR A 255 -10.13 11.92 23.87
CA THR A 255 -10.30 11.17 25.12
C THR A 255 -11.24 9.97 25.01
N VAL A 256 -12.07 9.87 23.96
CA VAL A 256 -12.95 8.69 23.77
C VAL A 256 -12.16 7.39 23.69
N PRO A 257 -12.73 6.24 24.09
CA PRO A 257 -12.08 4.94 23.86
C PRO A 257 -11.77 4.72 22.36
N SER A 258 -10.65 4.06 22.06
CA SER A 258 -10.22 3.77 20.67
C SER A 258 -11.32 3.07 19.86
N ALA A 259 -12.10 2.19 20.50
CA ALA A 259 -13.22 1.49 19.84
C ALA A 259 -14.32 2.47 19.37
N ALA A 260 -14.59 3.54 20.13
CA ALA A 260 -15.57 4.55 19.72
C ALA A 260 -15.08 5.36 18.50
N LEU A 261 -13.77 5.70 18.47
CA LEU A 261 -13.17 6.38 17.34
C LEU A 261 -13.16 5.48 16.09
N VAL A 262 -12.86 4.19 16.24
CA VAL A 262 -12.97 3.20 15.16
C VAL A 262 -14.40 3.06 14.64
N ALA A 263 -15.39 3.00 15.54
CA ALA A 263 -16.80 2.93 15.15
C ALA A 263 -17.24 4.18 14.37
N ALA A 264 -16.74 5.36 14.72
CA ALA A 264 -17.05 6.63 14.05
C ALA A 264 -16.54 6.69 12.60
N LEU A 265 -15.60 5.82 12.19
CA LEU A 265 -15.18 5.69 10.78
C LEU A 265 -16.30 5.21 9.85
N SER A 266 -17.43 4.72 10.38
CA SER A 266 -18.64 4.41 9.61
C SER A 266 -19.38 5.66 9.11
N ALA A 267 -18.96 6.87 9.49
CA ALA A 267 -19.49 8.11 8.97
C ALA A 267 -19.48 8.11 7.43
N GLN A 268 -20.51 8.70 6.84
CA GLN A 268 -20.56 8.86 5.38
C GLN A 268 -19.54 9.91 4.92
N ASP A 269 -18.74 9.59 3.92
CA ASP A 269 -17.83 10.55 3.29
C ASP A 269 -18.66 11.63 2.54
N PRO A 270 -18.53 12.91 2.92
CA PRO A 270 -19.37 13.97 2.34
C PRO A 270 -18.96 14.38 0.92
N ILE A 271 -17.81 13.87 0.43
CA ILE A 271 -17.24 14.23 -0.88
C ILE A 271 -17.51 13.12 -1.91
N LEU A 272 -17.15 11.88 -1.58
CA LEU A 272 -17.22 10.76 -2.52
C LEU A 272 -18.34 9.77 -2.18
N GLY A 273 -19.02 9.94 -1.06
CA GLY A 273 -19.96 8.95 -0.55
C GLY A 273 -19.25 7.71 0.01
N GLY A 274 -20.02 6.72 0.48
CA GLY A 274 -19.47 5.57 1.19
C GLY A 274 -18.95 5.93 2.58
N GLY A 275 -18.12 5.08 3.19
CA GLY A 275 -17.51 5.38 4.49
C GLY A 275 -16.41 6.43 4.37
N VAL A 276 -16.23 7.20 5.44
CA VAL A 276 -15.24 8.28 5.46
C VAL A 276 -13.84 7.74 5.23
N TYR A 277 -13.12 8.37 4.30
CA TYR A 277 -11.75 8.00 3.93
C TYR A 277 -10.79 9.13 4.29
N MET A 278 -9.87 8.85 5.20
CA MET A 278 -8.85 9.79 5.62
C MET A 278 -7.50 9.42 5.02
N GLY A 279 -6.77 10.40 4.58
CA GLY A 279 -5.43 10.25 4.00
C GLY A 279 -4.62 11.53 4.23
N PRO A 280 -3.42 11.64 3.67
CA PRO A 280 -2.54 12.77 3.90
C PRO A 280 -3.16 14.08 3.44
N VAL A 281 -2.94 15.13 4.22
CA VAL A 281 -3.53 16.46 4.00
C VAL A 281 -2.45 17.42 3.55
N LEU A 282 -2.78 18.25 2.55
CA LEU A 282 -1.96 19.40 2.14
C LEU A 282 -2.08 20.50 3.21
N ASP A 283 -1.43 20.28 4.35
CA ASP A 283 -1.52 21.11 5.55
C ASP A 283 -0.56 22.32 5.53
N MET A 284 0.27 22.44 4.50
CA MET A 284 1.28 23.50 4.34
C MET A 284 2.30 23.57 5.49
N ARG A 285 2.28 22.57 6.39
CA ARG A 285 3.22 22.40 7.51
C ARG A 285 4.13 21.19 7.31
N ASN A 286 3.55 20.02 7.08
CA ASN A 286 4.24 18.75 6.89
C ASN A 286 4.29 18.37 5.41
N LEU A 287 3.26 18.72 4.65
CA LEU A 287 3.13 18.49 3.23
C LEU A 287 2.78 19.81 2.53
N HIS A 288 3.76 20.39 1.83
CA HIS A 288 3.65 21.71 1.21
C HIS A 288 3.15 21.68 -0.22
N ARG A 289 3.07 20.52 -0.83
CA ARG A 289 2.61 20.29 -2.21
C ARG A 289 2.01 18.91 -2.38
N HIS A 290 1.21 18.75 -3.42
CA HIS A 290 0.80 17.42 -3.83
C HIS A 290 1.99 16.58 -4.31
N PRO A 291 1.97 15.25 -4.13
CA PRO A 291 3.09 14.39 -4.50
C PRO A 291 3.46 14.42 -5.98
N PHE A 292 2.45 14.38 -6.88
CA PHE A 292 2.65 14.29 -8.33
C PHE A 292 1.73 15.26 -9.11
N TRP A 293 1.31 16.35 -8.51
CA TRP A 293 0.59 17.43 -9.16
C TRP A 293 1.13 18.79 -8.70
N PRO A 294 1.34 19.76 -9.62
CA PRO A 294 1.21 19.66 -11.08
C PRO A 294 2.32 18.83 -11.75
N ASP A 295 3.35 18.47 -11.01
CA ASP A 295 4.53 17.72 -11.41
C ASP A 295 5.07 16.85 -10.27
N ALA A 296 6.07 15.99 -10.55
CA ALA A 296 6.78 15.23 -9.51
C ALA A 296 7.55 16.18 -8.56
N ALA A 297 7.54 15.87 -7.25
CA ALA A 297 8.20 16.71 -6.25
C ALA A 297 9.70 16.85 -6.52
N PRO A 298 10.25 18.07 -6.67
CA PRO A 298 11.65 18.31 -7.03
C PRO A 298 12.65 17.65 -6.08
N GLN A 299 12.32 17.57 -4.78
CA GLN A 299 13.19 16.93 -3.78
C GLN A 299 13.43 15.45 -3.99
N SER A 300 12.58 14.77 -4.78
CA SER A 300 12.68 13.35 -5.10
C SER A 300 13.29 13.06 -6.47
N ARG A 301 13.80 14.07 -7.17
CA ARG A 301 14.29 13.96 -8.55
C ARG A 301 15.38 12.92 -8.70
N ASP A 302 16.28 12.85 -7.74
CA ASP A 302 17.46 11.94 -7.78
C ASP A 302 17.17 10.56 -7.17
N ILE A 303 15.92 10.29 -6.75
CA ILE A 303 15.52 9.01 -6.17
C ILE A 303 14.97 8.11 -7.30
N PRO A 304 15.66 7.04 -7.72
CA PRO A 304 15.09 6.06 -8.65
C PRO A 304 13.80 5.45 -8.10
N MET A 305 12.83 5.20 -8.98
CA MET A 305 11.52 4.67 -8.58
C MET A 305 11.05 3.56 -9.51
N ILE A 306 10.67 2.40 -8.94
CA ILE A 306 9.86 1.38 -9.62
C ILE A 306 8.39 1.63 -9.28
N MET A 307 7.54 1.60 -10.30
CA MET A 307 6.08 1.71 -10.17
C MET A 307 5.43 0.52 -10.87
N GLY A 308 4.57 -0.22 -10.18
CA GLY A 308 3.92 -1.39 -10.73
C GLY A 308 2.43 -1.49 -10.47
N ASN A 309 1.77 -2.25 -11.32
CA ASN A 309 0.37 -2.67 -11.16
C ASN A 309 0.22 -4.14 -11.54
N THR A 310 -0.83 -4.76 -11.02
CA THR A 310 -1.31 -6.04 -11.55
C THR A 310 -2.26 -5.81 -12.73
N VAL A 311 -2.37 -6.81 -13.61
CA VAL A 311 -3.20 -6.68 -14.83
C VAL A 311 -4.69 -6.58 -14.52
N MET A 312 -5.15 -7.23 -13.45
CA MET A 312 -6.56 -7.31 -13.06
C MET A 312 -6.79 -6.88 -11.59
N GLU A 313 -6.27 -5.70 -11.22
CA GLU A 313 -6.34 -5.12 -9.87
C GLU A 313 -7.66 -5.39 -9.14
N THR A 314 -8.77 -5.12 -9.83
CA THR A 314 -10.09 -5.08 -9.18
C THR A 314 -10.70 -6.44 -8.91
N ARG A 315 -10.15 -7.53 -9.46
CA ARG A 315 -10.60 -8.89 -9.11
C ARG A 315 -10.41 -9.22 -7.62
N ALA A 316 -9.49 -8.54 -6.93
CA ALA A 316 -9.31 -8.71 -5.50
C ALA A 316 -10.42 -8.04 -4.66
N PHE A 317 -11.13 -7.05 -5.24
CA PHE A 317 -12.13 -6.26 -4.51
C PHE A 317 -13.56 -6.75 -4.73
N TYR A 318 -13.80 -7.51 -5.79
CA TYR A 318 -15.13 -7.94 -6.21
C TYR A 318 -15.11 -9.43 -6.55
N ALA A 319 -15.49 -10.27 -5.59
CA ALA A 319 -15.68 -11.69 -5.84
C ALA A 319 -16.82 -11.89 -6.87
N PRO A 320 -16.72 -12.87 -7.78
CA PRO A 320 -17.73 -13.10 -8.83
C PRO A 320 -19.15 -13.30 -8.30
N ASP A 321 -19.29 -13.87 -7.10
CA ASP A 321 -20.54 -14.14 -6.39
C ASP A 321 -20.98 -13.00 -5.45
N SER A 322 -20.24 -11.90 -5.43
CA SER A 322 -20.57 -10.75 -4.59
C SER A 322 -21.89 -10.12 -4.99
N LYS A 323 -22.63 -9.55 -4.00
CA LYS A 323 -23.88 -8.82 -4.26
C LYS A 323 -23.68 -7.66 -5.24
N GLN A 324 -22.48 -7.07 -5.27
CA GLN A 324 -22.11 -5.96 -6.13
C GLN A 324 -22.08 -6.36 -7.61
N LEU A 325 -21.73 -7.62 -7.90
CA LEU A 325 -21.65 -8.16 -9.25
C LEU A 325 -22.85 -9.07 -9.59
N SER A 326 -23.70 -9.38 -8.63
CA SER A 326 -24.91 -10.17 -8.85
C SER A 326 -25.81 -9.51 -9.89
N GLY A 327 -26.22 -10.26 -10.90
CA GLY A 327 -27.05 -9.78 -12.00
C GLY A 327 -26.36 -8.73 -12.90
N LEU A 328 -25.04 -8.70 -12.93
CA LEU A 328 -24.28 -7.80 -13.82
C LEU A 328 -24.50 -8.20 -15.28
N ASP A 329 -24.94 -7.24 -16.08
CA ASP A 329 -25.15 -7.35 -17.51
C ASP A 329 -24.82 -6.01 -18.22
N PHE A 330 -24.93 -5.98 -19.55
CA PHE A 330 -24.65 -4.77 -20.32
C PHE A 330 -25.63 -3.62 -20.05
N THR A 331 -26.83 -3.88 -19.53
CA THR A 331 -27.85 -2.85 -19.26
C THR A 331 -27.55 -2.07 -17.98
N ASN A 332 -26.82 -2.68 -17.05
CA ASN A 332 -26.50 -2.10 -15.76
C ASN A 332 -25.00 -1.83 -15.54
N LEU A 333 -24.12 -2.24 -16.46
CA LEU A 333 -22.66 -2.13 -16.33
C LEU A 333 -22.21 -0.70 -16.04
N ALA A 334 -22.74 0.31 -16.74
CA ALA A 334 -22.41 1.70 -16.54
C ALA A 334 -22.73 2.16 -15.09
N LYS A 335 -23.89 1.80 -14.59
CA LYS A 335 -24.29 2.10 -13.20
C LYS A 335 -23.38 1.41 -12.18
N ARG A 336 -22.90 0.19 -12.49
CA ARG A 336 -22.03 -0.58 -11.58
C ARG A 336 -20.61 -0.06 -11.52
N ILE A 337 -20.06 0.44 -12.65
CA ILE A 337 -18.69 1.00 -12.68
C ILE A 337 -18.64 2.43 -12.12
N ALA A 338 -19.72 3.20 -12.20
CA ALA A 338 -19.75 4.63 -11.85
C ALA A 338 -19.10 4.96 -10.47
N PRO A 339 -19.47 4.29 -9.36
CA PRO A 339 -18.89 4.59 -8.05
C PRO A 339 -17.43 4.18 -7.91
N GLU A 340 -16.92 3.36 -8.83
CA GLU A 340 -15.58 2.79 -8.76
C GLU A 340 -14.56 3.52 -9.62
N MET A 341 -15.03 4.28 -10.61
CA MET A 341 -14.14 5.09 -11.45
C MET A 341 -13.50 6.22 -10.62
N ARG A 342 -12.25 6.50 -10.93
CA ARG A 342 -11.48 7.62 -10.37
C ARG A 342 -11.04 8.56 -11.49
N ILE A 343 -11.94 8.76 -12.42
CA ILE A 343 -11.83 9.70 -13.55
C ILE A 343 -13.16 10.43 -13.69
N ASP A 344 -13.10 11.68 -14.11
CA ASP A 344 -14.29 12.49 -14.38
C ASP A 344 -14.79 12.25 -15.82
N ALA A 345 -15.50 11.14 -16.02
CA ALA A 345 -16.06 10.75 -17.31
C ALA A 345 -17.44 10.12 -17.15
N HIS A 346 -18.29 10.28 -18.14
CA HIS A 346 -19.61 9.66 -18.13
C HIS A 346 -19.52 8.12 -18.26
N PRO A 347 -20.07 7.33 -17.33
CA PRO A 347 -19.89 5.88 -17.33
C PRO A 347 -20.36 5.17 -18.60
N ASP A 348 -21.50 5.61 -19.19
CA ASP A 348 -22.00 5.02 -20.43
C ASP A 348 -21.03 5.20 -21.60
N TRP A 349 -20.41 6.39 -21.69
CA TRP A 349 -19.39 6.65 -22.70
C TRP A 349 -18.18 5.73 -22.51
N VAL A 350 -17.73 5.52 -21.29
CA VAL A 350 -16.61 4.61 -20.98
C VAL A 350 -16.97 3.17 -21.36
N VAL A 351 -18.18 2.70 -20.98
CA VAL A 351 -18.65 1.35 -21.35
C VAL A 351 -18.71 1.18 -22.85
N GLN A 352 -19.26 2.17 -23.58
CA GLN A 352 -19.35 2.11 -25.04
C GLN A 352 -17.96 2.03 -25.69
N ALA A 353 -16.99 2.83 -25.23
CA ALA A 353 -15.63 2.80 -25.75
C ALA A 353 -14.96 1.42 -25.52
N PHE A 354 -15.09 0.85 -24.32
CA PHE A 354 -14.54 -0.47 -24.01
C PHE A 354 -15.24 -1.59 -24.78
N ARG A 355 -16.56 -1.55 -24.95
CA ARG A 355 -17.30 -2.54 -25.77
C ARG A 355 -16.87 -2.49 -27.23
N SER A 356 -16.64 -1.29 -27.77
CA SER A 356 -16.15 -1.15 -29.16
C SER A 356 -14.73 -1.70 -29.30
N LYS A 357 -13.89 -1.60 -28.28
CA LYS A 357 -12.51 -2.09 -28.30
C LYS A 357 -12.43 -3.59 -28.03
N PHE A 358 -13.32 -4.11 -27.20
CA PHE A 358 -13.35 -5.52 -26.75
C PHE A 358 -14.76 -6.10 -26.96
N PRO A 359 -15.19 -6.31 -28.23
CA PRO A 359 -16.58 -6.69 -28.57
C PRO A 359 -17.00 -8.05 -28.00
N ASP A 360 -16.05 -8.96 -27.83
CA ASP A 360 -16.30 -10.33 -27.34
C ASP A 360 -16.21 -10.45 -25.81
N ALA A 361 -15.83 -9.38 -25.10
CA ALA A 361 -15.65 -9.41 -23.66
C ALA A 361 -17.00 -9.45 -22.93
N ALA A 362 -17.15 -10.38 -21.98
CA ALA A 362 -18.33 -10.47 -21.13
C ALA A 362 -18.47 -9.23 -20.20
N PRO A 363 -19.67 -8.91 -19.69
CA PRO A 363 -19.89 -7.78 -18.79
C PRO A 363 -18.95 -7.76 -17.57
N LEU A 364 -18.72 -8.91 -16.94
CA LEU A 364 -17.82 -9.07 -15.80
C LEU A 364 -16.37 -8.75 -16.17
N GLU A 365 -15.91 -9.19 -17.32
CA GLU A 365 -14.57 -8.89 -17.80
C GLU A 365 -14.41 -7.40 -18.09
N LEU A 366 -15.39 -6.78 -18.76
CA LEU A 366 -15.37 -5.32 -18.99
C LEU A 366 -15.41 -4.54 -17.69
N PHE A 367 -16.20 -4.96 -16.71
CA PHE A 367 -16.21 -4.34 -15.39
C PHE A 367 -14.79 -4.27 -14.81
N HIS A 368 -14.08 -5.40 -14.73
CA HIS A 368 -12.73 -5.45 -14.18
C HIS A 368 -11.72 -4.67 -15.01
N ARG A 369 -11.77 -4.75 -16.34
CA ARG A 369 -10.89 -3.97 -17.24
C ARG A 369 -11.08 -2.47 -17.05
N ILE A 370 -12.32 -2.00 -17.09
CA ILE A 370 -12.67 -0.57 -16.95
C ILE A 370 -12.22 -0.06 -15.59
N VAL A 371 -12.64 -0.73 -14.51
CA VAL A 371 -12.34 -0.24 -13.16
C VAL A 371 -10.84 -0.31 -12.85
N THR A 372 -10.12 -1.33 -13.32
CA THR A 372 -8.65 -1.38 -13.22
C THR A 372 -8.01 -0.19 -13.93
N ALA A 373 -8.41 0.09 -15.18
CA ALA A 373 -7.85 1.17 -15.98
C ALA A 373 -8.18 2.57 -15.42
N ALA A 374 -9.44 2.78 -15.05
CA ALA A 374 -9.95 4.08 -14.62
C ALA A 374 -9.65 4.41 -13.14
N ARG A 375 -9.15 3.48 -12.35
CA ARG A 375 -8.91 3.65 -10.92
C ARG A 375 -7.41 3.55 -10.60
N SER A 376 -6.88 2.34 -10.52
CA SER A 376 -5.52 2.11 -10.02
C SER A 376 -4.46 2.47 -11.06
N TRP A 377 -4.60 1.94 -12.26
CA TRP A 377 -3.60 2.09 -13.31
C TRP A 377 -3.42 3.54 -13.78
N ARG A 378 -4.51 4.33 -13.90
CA ARG A 378 -4.42 5.73 -14.34
C ARG A 378 -3.53 6.57 -13.44
N GLY A 379 -3.63 6.41 -12.12
CA GLY A 379 -2.78 7.13 -11.16
C GLY A 379 -1.31 6.76 -11.30
N GLN A 380 -0.98 5.49 -11.56
CA GLN A 380 0.39 5.06 -11.82
C GLN A 380 0.95 5.69 -13.12
N VAL A 381 0.16 5.73 -14.19
CA VAL A 381 0.58 6.36 -15.46
C VAL A 381 0.95 7.82 -15.22
N ILE A 382 0.13 8.57 -14.48
CA ILE A 382 0.43 9.96 -14.14
C ILE A 382 1.77 10.06 -13.40
N GLN A 383 1.99 9.23 -12.39
CA GLN A 383 3.24 9.24 -11.64
C GLN A 383 4.45 8.93 -12.52
N ALA A 384 4.34 7.93 -13.39
CA ALA A 384 5.41 7.55 -14.32
C ALA A 384 5.74 8.67 -15.31
N GLU A 385 4.70 9.30 -15.89
CA GLU A 385 4.85 10.40 -16.82
C GLU A 385 5.46 11.65 -16.16
N GLU A 386 5.04 12.00 -14.94
CA GLU A 386 5.61 13.14 -14.21
C GLU A 386 7.08 12.87 -13.78
N ARG A 387 7.41 11.63 -13.42
CA ARG A 387 8.81 11.24 -13.17
C ARG A 387 9.66 11.38 -14.43
N ALA A 388 9.20 10.85 -15.56
CA ALA A 388 9.90 10.95 -16.84
C ALA A 388 10.07 12.40 -17.30
N LYS A 389 9.03 13.25 -17.18
CA LYS A 389 9.11 14.69 -17.48
C LYS A 389 10.16 15.41 -16.65
N SER A 390 10.31 15.04 -15.38
CA SER A 390 11.30 15.64 -14.50
C SER A 390 12.74 15.15 -14.72
N GLY A 391 12.93 14.16 -15.63
CA GLY A 391 14.21 13.49 -15.86
C GLY A 391 14.64 12.57 -14.74
N ALA A 392 13.72 12.21 -13.81
CA ALA A 392 14.00 11.31 -12.72
C ALA A 392 13.97 9.84 -13.19
N PRO A 393 14.90 8.98 -12.73
CA PRO A 393 14.89 7.56 -13.12
C PRO A 393 13.58 6.89 -12.67
N ALA A 394 12.80 6.44 -13.64
CA ALA A 394 11.52 5.76 -13.43
C ALA A 394 11.52 4.41 -14.16
N PHE A 395 11.02 3.39 -13.50
CA PHE A 395 10.90 2.05 -14.06
C PHE A 395 9.46 1.58 -13.84
N VAL A 396 8.85 0.99 -14.85
CA VAL A 396 7.45 0.55 -14.77
C VAL A 396 7.37 -0.95 -14.96
N TYR A 397 6.51 -1.62 -14.18
CA TYR A 397 6.13 -3.01 -14.45
C TYR A 397 4.62 -3.21 -14.44
N GLN A 398 4.18 -4.25 -15.11
CA GLN A 398 2.85 -4.83 -15.00
C GLN A 398 2.99 -6.33 -14.69
N LEU A 399 2.28 -6.82 -13.70
CA LEU A 399 2.23 -8.24 -13.37
C LEU A 399 1.04 -8.88 -14.06
N ASP A 400 1.32 -9.62 -15.14
CA ASP A 400 0.33 -10.37 -15.93
C ASP A 400 0.20 -11.82 -15.50
N PHE A 401 1.25 -12.34 -14.84
CA PHE A 401 1.37 -13.72 -14.42
C PHE A 401 0.10 -14.21 -13.71
N GLU A 402 -0.47 -15.32 -14.22
CA GLU A 402 -1.72 -15.94 -13.74
C GLU A 402 -2.89 -14.94 -13.62
N GLN A 403 -2.96 -13.93 -14.49
CA GLN A 403 -3.99 -12.87 -14.44
C GLN A 403 -4.07 -12.19 -13.08
N ALA A 404 -2.91 -11.81 -12.56
CA ALA A 404 -2.71 -11.26 -11.22
C ALA A 404 -3.72 -10.18 -10.84
N LYS A 405 -4.25 -10.29 -9.66
CA LYS A 405 -5.14 -9.33 -9.01
C LYS A 405 -4.39 -8.54 -7.93
N HIS A 406 -5.01 -7.51 -7.42
CA HIS A 406 -4.44 -6.66 -6.37
C HIS A 406 -3.89 -7.51 -5.22
N THR A 407 -2.67 -7.21 -4.75
CA THR A 407 -1.91 -7.89 -3.71
C THR A 407 -1.14 -9.17 -4.11
N ASP A 408 -1.36 -9.73 -5.30
CA ASP A 408 -0.66 -10.96 -5.70
C ASP A 408 0.88 -10.76 -5.82
N ASP A 409 1.33 -9.52 -6.00
CA ASP A 409 2.74 -9.14 -6.01
C ASP A 409 3.42 -9.18 -4.64
N ILE A 410 2.67 -9.14 -3.51
CA ILE A 410 3.27 -9.18 -2.17
C ILE A 410 3.98 -10.52 -1.95
N GLY A 411 3.25 -11.62 -2.05
CA GLY A 411 3.81 -12.95 -1.81
C GLY A 411 4.95 -13.30 -2.76
N LEU A 412 4.89 -12.81 -4.01
CA LEU A 412 5.96 -12.97 -4.99
C LEU A 412 7.21 -12.18 -4.60
N SER A 413 7.06 -10.91 -4.21
CA SER A 413 8.17 -10.02 -3.89
C SER A 413 8.85 -10.34 -2.55
N PHE A 414 8.15 -10.95 -1.61
CA PHE A 414 8.68 -11.40 -0.32
C PHE A 414 9.14 -12.87 -0.31
N GLY A 415 8.74 -13.68 -1.29
CA GLY A 415 8.96 -15.14 -1.28
C GLY A 415 8.12 -15.85 -0.21
N THR A 416 6.90 -15.37 0.04
CA THR A 416 6.03 -15.82 1.15
C THR A 416 4.75 -16.52 0.67
N LEU A 417 4.64 -16.82 -0.63
CA LEU A 417 3.49 -17.57 -1.14
C LEU A 417 3.34 -18.90 -0.41
N PRO A 418 2.14 -19.23 0.10
CA PRO A 418 1.91 -20.52 0.74
C PRO A 418 1.86 -21.62 -0.35
N ASN A 419 2.67 -22.67 -0.20
CA ASN A 419 2.72 -23.82 -1.10
C ASN A 419 2.76 -23.45 -2.61
N PRO A 420 3.75 -22.65 -3.04
CA PRO A 420 3.79 -22.17 -4.41
C PRO A 420 3.99 -23.33 -5.41
N THR A 421 3.35 -23.24 -6.57
CA THR A 421 3.69 -24.08 -7.72
C THR A 421 5.13 -23.81 -8.18
N ALA A 422 5.70 -24.68 -9.01
CA ALA A 422 7.04 -24.45 -9.58
C ALA A 422 7.09 -23.11 -10.37
N ALA A 423 6.04 -22.79 -11.11
CA ALA A 423 5.95 -21.53 -11.86
C ALA A 423 5.86 -20.31 -10.92
N GLN A 424 5.06 -20.38 -9.89
CA GLN A 424 4.95 -19.30 -8.88
C GLN A 424 6.26 -19.11 -8.12
N HIS A 425 6.96 -20.20 -7.77
CA HIS A 425 8.27 -20.11 -7.13
C HIS A 425 9.30 -19.46 -8.06
N ALA A 426 9.34 -19.85 -9.34
CA ALA A 426 10.23 -19.24 -10.32
C ALA A 426 9.94 -17.75 -10.52
N MET A 427 8.66 -17.35 -10.64
CA MET A 427 8.25 -15.96 -10.73
C MET A 427 8.64 -15.17 -9.48
N SER A 428 8.45 -15.76 -8.29
CA SER A 428 8.86 -15.14 -7.03
C SER A 428 10.37 -14.87 -6.99
N LEU A 429 11.19 -15.84 -7.33
CA LEU A 429 12.64 -15.65 -7.41
C LEU A 429 13.04 -14.57 -8.43
N TYR A 430 12.39 -14.56 -9.59
CA TYR A 430 12.66 -13.57 -10.62
C TYR A 430 12.28 -12.15 -10.16
N MET A 431 11.12 -11.98 -9.53
CA MET A 431 10.66 -10.68 -9.03
C MET A 431 11.53 -10.19 -7.87
N MET A 432 11.87 -11.08 -6.91
CA MET A 432 12.80 -10.75 -5.83
C MET A 432 14.15 -10.30 -6.38
N ASP A 433 14.72 -11.03 -7.36
CA ASP A 433 16.01 -10.67 -7.97
C ASP A 433 15.98 -9.25 -8.57
N ARG A 434 14.91 -8.91 -9.31
CA ARG A 434 14.75 -7.55 -9.88
C ARG A 434 14.69 -6.47 -8.81
N PHE A 435 13.95 -6.70 -7.73
CA PHE A 435 13.83 -5.74 -6.62
C PHE A 435 15.12 -5.63 -5.81
N ILE A 436 15.82 -6.74 -5.56
CA ILE A 436 17.13 -6.75 -4.89
C ILE A 436 18.19 -6.05 -5.74
N ARG A 437 18.21 -6.33 -7.04
CA ARG A 437 19.12 -5.63 -7.97
C ARG A 437 18.87 -4.12 -7.94
N PHE A 438 17.62 -3.71 -7.97
CA PHE A 438 17.25 -2.30 -7.85
C PHE A 438 17.67 -1.71 -6.50
N ALA A 439 17.47 -2.41 -5.39
CA ALA A 439 17.91 -1.98 -4.07
C ALA A 439 19.44 -1.80 -4.01
N ARG A 440 20.22 -2.63 -4.73
CA ARG A 440 21.68 -2.51 -4.80
C ARG A 440 22.14 -1.36 -5.68
N THR A 441 21.55 -1.20 -6.86
CA THR A 441 22.12 -0.40 -7.96
C THR A 441 21.28 0.78 -8.40
N GLY A 442 20.00 0.86 -8.02
CA GLY A 442 19.03 1.81 -8.57
C GLY A 442 18.50 1.43 -9.95
N ASN A 443 18.92 0.26 -10.50
CA ASN A 443 18.50 -0.24 -11.80
C ASN A 443 18.00 -1.69 -11.68
N PRO A 444 16.72 -1.97 -11.99
CA PRO A 444 16.15 -3.31 -11.84
C PRO A 444 16.54 -4.28 -12.98
N GLY A 445 17.24 -3.81 -14.00
CA GLY A 445 17.71 -4.63 -15.11
C GLY A 445 16.83 -4.56 -16.35
N TRP A 446 16.02 -3.52 -16.48
CA TRP A 446 15.35 -3.15 -17.73
C TRP A 446 15.48 -1.65 -17.98
N ALA A 447 15.08 -1.19 -19.17
CA ALA A 447 15.18 0.20 -19.57
C ALA A 447 14.28 1.11 -18.72
N PRO A 448 14.72 2.34 -18.38
CA PRO A 448 13.85 3.31 -17.69
C PRO A 448 12.69 3.73 -18.60
N TYR A 449 11.56 4.04 -17.97
CA TYR A 449 10.36 4.53 -18.62
C TYR A 449 10.60 5.90 -19.25
N SER A 450 10.37 6.01 -20.55
CA SER A 450 10.40 7.25 -21.30
C SER A 450 9.00 7.69 -21.74
N LEU A 451 8.83 8.96 -22.07
CA LEU A 451 7.56 9.44 -22.64
C LEU A 451 7.36 8.99 -24.11
N GLU A 452 8.42 8.59 -24.76
CA GLU A 452 8.39 8.14 -26.15
C GLU A 452 8.01 6.67 -26.25
N GLN A 453 8.74 5.80 -25.55
CA GLN A 453 8.60 4.35 -25.67
C GLN A 453 7.70 3.74 -24.58
N ARG A 454 7.61 4.38 -23.39
CA ARG A 454 6.83 3.89 -22.23
C ARG A 454 7.17 2.45 -21.88
N GLU A 455 8.46 2.19 -21.80
CA GLU A 455 9.04 0.87 -21.50
C GLU A 455 8.44 0.30 -20.21
N THR A 456 7.83 -0.86 -20.33
CA THR A 456 7.15 -1.52 -19.22
C THR A 456 7.60 -2.98 -19.16
N MET A 457 8.15 -3.40 -18.03
CA MET A 457 8.43 -4.80 -17.75
C MET A 457 7.12 -5.54 -17.51
N ILE A 458 6.80 -6.50 -18.35
CA ILE A 458 5.70 -7.44 -18.14
C ILE A 458 6.25 -8.64 -17.41
N PHE A 459 5.85 -8.83 -16.15
CA PHE A 459 6.11 -10.05 -15.38
C PHE A 459 5.06 -11.09 -15.74
N ASP A 460 5.46 -12.11 -16.46
CA ASP A 460 4.63 -13.22 -16.92
C ASP A 460 5.50 -14.47 -17.07
N HIS A 461 4.93 -15.61 -17.46
CA HIS A 461 5.68 -16.85 -17.74
C HIS A 461 6.90 -16.60 -18.65
N GLU A 462 6.75 -15.71 -19.61
CA GLU A 462 7.82 -15.17 -20.43
C GLU A 462 7.94 -13.66 -20.18
N SER A 463 8.67 -13.29 -19.13
CA SER A 463 8.83 -11.88 -18.76
C SER A 463 9.65 -11.12 -19.79
N ARG A 464 9.15 -9.94 -20.21
CA ARG A 464 9.78 -9.11 -21.25
C ARG A 464 9.44 -7.64 -21.09
N VAL A 465 10.25 -6.78 -21.65
CA VAL A 465 9.91 -5.34 -21.79
C VAL A 465 9.03 -5.15 -23.02
N VAL A 466 7.94 -4.44 -22.83
CA VAL A 466 6.99 -4.05 -23.90
C VAL A 466 6.87 -2.54 -23.91
N ASN A 467 6.86 -1.96 -25.11
CA ASN A 467 6.68 -0.53 -25.27
C ASN A 467 5.19 -0.19 -25.30
N ASN A 468 4.76 0.72 -24.39
CA ASN A 468 3.41 1.28 -24.32
C ASN A 468 2.28 0.22 -24.32
N PRO A 469 2.30 -0.81 -23.44
CA PRO A 469 1.45 -2.01 -23.55
C PRO A 469 -0.05 -1.72 -23.48
N ARG A 470 -0.45 -0.59 -22.88
CA ARG A 470 -1.86 -0.19 -22.71
C ARG A 470 -2.11 1.17 -23.38
N SER A 471 -1.58 1.34 -24.59
CA SER A 471 -1.67 2.61 -25.34
C SER A 471 -3.09 3.12 -25.48
N TRP A 472 -4.03 2.23 -25.82
CA TRP A 472 -5.42 2.59 -26.03
C TRP A 472 -6.08 3.16 -24.76
N GLU A 473 -5.98 2.48 -23.62
CA GLU A 473 -6.54 2.98 -22.34
C GLU A 473 -5.87 4.28 -21.91
N ARG A 474 -4.56 4.38 -22.09
CA ARG A 474 -3.81 5.60 -21.78
C ARG A 474 -4.31 6.78 -22.61
N GLU A 475 -4.51 6.60 -23.91
CA GLU A 475 -4.99 7.62 -24.83
C GLU A 475 -6.44 7.99 -24.56
N LEU A 476 -7.29 6.99 -24.29
CA LEU A 476 -8.69 7.18 -23.91
C LEU A 476 -8.82 8.12 -22.71
N PHE A 477 -7.98 7.93 -21.68
CA PHE A 477 -8.05 8.70 -20.44
C PHE A 477 -7.07 9.88 -20.37
N ALA A 478 -6.28 10.14 -21.40
CA ALA A 478 -5.21 11.16 -21.38
C ALA A 478 -5.72 12.56 -21.03
N ARG A 479 -6.92 12.91 -21.48
CA ARG A 479 -7.54 14.23 -21.30
C ARG A 479 -8.62 14.27 -20.22
N ILE A 480 -8.80 13.16 -19.49
CA ILE A 480 -9.82 13.06 -18.45
C ILE A 480 -9.16 13.29 -17.10
N PRO A 481 -9.70 14.20 -16.26
CA PRO A 481 -9.19 14.43 -14.90
C PRO A 481 -9.21 13.15 -14.08
N TYR A 482 -8.12 12.90 -13.35
CA TYR A 482 -8.03 11.82 -12.38
C TYR A 482 -8.48 12.32 -11.00
N ILE A 483 -9.26 11.53 -10.30
CA ILE A 483 -9.78 11.82 -8.97
C ILE A 483 -9.05 10.91 -7.98
N GLN A 484 -8.15 11.46 -7.20
CA GLN A 484 -7.45 10.69 -6.15
C GLN A 484 -8.41 10.38 -5.00
N PRO A 485 -8.52 9.12 -4.55
CA PRO A 485 -9.28 8.81 -3.34
C PRO A 485 -8.76 9.57 -2.11
N GLY A 486 -9.68 10.13 -1.33
CA GLY A 486 -9.34 10.86 -0.11
C GLY A 486 -8.94 12.34 -0.31
N THR A 487 -9.08 12.87 -1.53
CA THR A 487 -8.76 14.29 -1.81
C THR A 487 -9.97 15.15 -2.00
#